data_f4c7d71c26b1d8656176817c7b48645d
#
_entry.id   f4c7d71c26b1d8656176817c7b48645d
#
_cell.length_a   1.000
_cell.length_b   1.000
_cell.length_c   1.000
_cell.angle_alpha   90.00
_cell.angle_beta   90.00
_cell.angle_gamma   90.00
#
_symmetry.space_group_name_H-M   'P 1'
#
loop_
_entity.id
_entity.type
_entity.pdbx_description
1 polymer ?
#
loop_
_entity_poly.entity_id
_entity_poly.type
_entity_poly.pdbx_seq_one_letter_code
_entity_poly.pdbx_strand_id
1 'polypeptide(L)'
;GEVISCDLVTSDKSIAKGVSVECVDGSAGAIMESLRGPMIINVWGSWCSTCLAETPEFVSFYSKAKGKVQLVGVAVEESSPDNPRKFIEENGMTWPNFYDRENKTRGYFGMGVPVTWFIDAKGAVKFKKIGEVKSEQELIDLTAKYLGVKV
;
A
#
# COMPACT_ATOMS: atom_id res chain seq x y z
N GLY A 1 -14.70 6.69 7.70
CA GLY A 1 -14.29 5.35 7.31
C GLY A 1 -13.78 4.54 8.49
N GLU A 2 -13.51 3.32 8.25
CA GLU A 2 -12.97 2.44 9.27
C GLU A 2 -11.70 1.75 8.75
N VAL A 3 -10.87 1.29 9.69
CA VAL A 3 -9.63 0.58 9.35
C VAL A 3 -9.98 -0.82 8.84
N ILE A 4 -9.47 -1.15 7.66
CA ILE A 4 -9.76 -2.42 6.99
C ILE A 4 -8.76 -3.49 7.45
N SER A 5 -9.26 -4.70 7.69
CA SER A 5 -8.43 -5.86 8.04
C SER A 5 -7.50 -6.24 6.87
N CYS A 6 -6.34 -6.82 7.22
CA CYS A 6 -5.39 -7.32 6.22
C CYS A 6 -5.64 -8.79 5.84
N ASP A 7 -6.73 -9.41 6.31
CA ASP A 7 -6.98 -10.85 6.10
C ASP A 7 -7.10 -11.25 4.63
N LEU A 8 -7.60 -10.35 3.78
CA LEU A 8 -7.84 -10.65 2.36
C LEU A 8 -6.70 -10.24 1.44
N VAL A 9 -5.59 -9.76 1.99
CA VAL A 9 -4.40 -9.42 1.20
C VAL A 9 -3.78 -10.71 0.67
N THR A 10 -3.59 -10.80 -0.64
CA THR A 10 -3.06 -12.01 -1.27
C THR A 10 -1.56 -12.14 -1.01
N SER A 11 -1.16 -13.31 -0.51
CA SER A 11 0.24 -13.62 -0.22
C SER A 11 0.54 -15.08 -0.47
N ASP A 12 1.82 -15.38 -0.71
CA ASP A 12 2.31 -16.75 -0.78
C ASP A 12 2.71 -17.22 0.62
N LYS A 13 1.90 -18.06 1.22
CA LYS A 13 2.09 -18.51 2.61
C LYS A 13 3.32 -19.41 2.79
N SER A 14 3.92 -19.91 1.70
CA SER A 14 5.13 -20.70 1.77
C SER A 14 6.38 -19.86 2.03
N ILE A 15 6.29 -18.55 1.81
CA ILE A 15 7.39 -17.63 2.10
C ILE A 15 7.43 -17.38 3.61
N ALA A 16 8.46 -17.91 4.26
CA ALA A 16 8.60 -17.87 5.72
C ALA A 16 9.62 -16.85 6.22
N LYS A 17 10.43 -16.26 5.32
CA LYS A 17 11.47 -15.30 5.68
C LYS A 17 11.30 -14.01 4.91
N GLY A 18 11.64 -12.89 5.56
CA GLY A 18 11.56 -11.58 4.95
C GLY A 18 11.12 -10.54 5.98
N VAL A 19 10.72 -9.39 5.48
CA VAL A 19 10.32 -8.26 6.31
C VAL A 19 8.86 -8.44 6.75
N SER A 20 8.68 -8.81 8.02
CA SER A 20 7.34 -9.01 8.60
C SER A 20 6.82 -7.71 9.21
N VAL A 21 5.61 -7.33 8.86
CA VAL A 21 4.94 -6.15 9.42
C VAL A 21 3.52 -6.52 9.84
N GLU A 22 3.02 -5.85 10.87
CA GLU A 22 1.66 -6.08 11.37
C GLU A 22 0.63 -5.33 10.53
N CYS A 23 -0.64 -5.69 10.67
CA CYS A 23 -1.74 -4.91 10.12
C CYS A 23 -1.94 -3.65 10.98
N VAL A 24 -2.38 -2.56 10.36
CA VAL A 24 -2.60 -1.31 11.08
C VAL A 24 -3.70 -1.42 12.15
N ASP A 25 -4.60 -2.40 12.02
CA ASP A 25 -5.64 -2.66 13.03
C ASP A 25 -5.10 -3.39 14.26
N GLY A 26 -3.81 -3.74 14.27
CA GLY A 26 -3.17 -4.45 15.37
C GLY A 26 -3.17 -5.96 15.23
N SER A 27 -3.85 -6.50 14.23
CA SER A 27 -3.87 -7.94 13.97
C SER A 27 -2.63 -8.40 13.21
N ALA A 28 -2.54 -9.70 12.95
CA ALA A 28 -1.44 -10.29 12.19
C ALA A 28 -1.35 -9.67 10.80
N GLY A 29 -0.12 -9.38 10.37
CA GLY A 29 0.15 -8.82 9.07
C GLY A 29 0.71 -9.84 8.10
N ALA A 30 1.80 -9.47 7.40
CA ALA A 30 2.39 -10.33 6.38
C ALA A 30 3.88 -10.06 6.24
N ILE A 31 4.54 -10.96 5.55
CA ILE A 31 5.92 -10.78 5.09
C ILE A 31 5.84 -10.03 3.75
N MET A 32 6.53 -8.92 3.63
CA MET A 32 6.42 -8.07 2.43
C MET A 32 6.81 -8.82 1.16
N GLU A 33 7.84 -9.65 1.21
CA GLU A 33 8.28 -10.45 0.08
C GLU A 33 7.27 -11.53 -0.34
N SER A 34 6.29 -11.83 0.51
CA SER A 34 5.26 -12.82 0.22
C SER A 34 4.05 -12.26 -0.53
N LEU A 35 3.93 -10.95 -0.65
CA LEU A 35 2.77 -10.33 -1.29
C LEU A 35 2.69 -10.70 -2.77
N ARG A 36 1.48 -10.95 -3.24
CA ARG A 36 1.21 -11.37 -4.62
C ARG A 36 0.09 -10.53 -5.22
N GLY A 37 0.30 -10.14 -6.47
CA GLY A 37 -0.63 -9.29 -7.19
C GLY A 37 -1.62 -10.02 -8.09
N PRO A 38 -2.20 -9.28 -9.02
CA PRO A 38 -1.86 -7.88 -9.33
C PRO A 38 -2.19 -6.96 -8.15
N MET A 39 -1.18 -6.21 -7.70
CA MET A 39 -1.28 -5.42 -6.48
C MET A 39 -0.49 -4.13 -6.60
N ILE A 40 -1.04 -3.07 -6.05
CA ILE A 40 -0.37 -1.78 -5.89
C ILE A 40 -0.09 -1.60 -4.41
N ILE A 41 1.17 -1.31 -4.07
CA ILE A 41 1.60 -1.08 -2.69
C ILE A 41 2.00 0.38 -2.58
N ASN A 42 1.33 1.13 -1.71
CA ASN A 42 1.63 2.55 -1.46
C ASN A 42 2.25 2.69 -0.07
N VAL A 43 3.50 3.14 -0.01
CA VAL A 43 4.21 3.39 1.24
C VAL A 43 4.05 4.87 1.59
N TRP A 44 3.56 5.16 2.78
CA TRP A 44 3.14 6.50 3.17
C TRP A 44 3.34 6.76 4.66
N GLY A 45 3.12 8.02 5.07
CA GLY A 45 3.12 8.39 6.47
C GLY A 45 2.06 9.44 6.73
N SER A 46 1.42 9.39 7.89
CA SER A 46 0.39 10.36 8.26
C SER A 46 0.97 11.78 8.46
N TRP A 47 2.27 11.85 8.68
CA TRP A 47 3.04 13.10 8.86
C TRP A 47 3.50 13.71 7.54
N CYS A 48 3.25 13.04 6.42
CA CYS A 48 3.82 13.38 5.11
C CYS A 48 2.81 14.20 4.29
N SER A 49 3.15 15.44 3.96
CA SER A 49 2.25 16.34 3.23
C SER A 49 1.98 15.89 1.79
N THR A 50 2.99 15.34 1.11
CA THR A 50 2.82 14.84 -0.26
C THR A 50 2.03 13.54 -0.28
N CYS A 51 2.09 12.75 0.79
CA CYS A 51 1.22 11.57 0.95
C CYS A 51 -0.25 12.00 1.10
N LEU A 52 -0.51 13.05 1.88
CA LEU A 52 -1.85 13.61 2.00
C LEU A 52 -2.36 14.11 0.65
N ALA A 53 -1.49 14.78 -0.12
CA ALA A 53 -1.85 15.34 -1.42
C ALA A 53 -2.26 14.26 -2.43
N GLU A 54 -1.63 13.08 -2.40
CA GLU A 54 -1.97 12.00 -3.35
C GLU A 54 -3.17 11.16 -2.92
N THR A 55 -3.55 11.18 -1.65
CA THR A 55 -4.58 10.30 -1.11
C THR A 55 -5.93 10.40 -1.84
N PRO A 56 -6.46 11.59 -2.17
CA PRO A 56 -7.71 11.67 -2.94
C PRO A 56 -7.65 10.95 -4.28
N GLU A 57 -6.48 10.93 -4.93
CA GLU A 57 -6.31 10.25 -6.22
C GLU A 57 -6.38 8.72 -6.04
N PHE A 58 -5.82 8.20 -4.96
CA PHE A 58 -5.94 6.78 -4.61
C PHE A 58 -7.38 6.41 -4.24
N VAL A 59 -8.06 7.26 -3.49
CA VAL A 59 -9.47 7.02 -3.11
C VAL A 59 -10.35 6.93 -4.35
N SER A 60 -10.22 7.88 -5.26
CA SER A 60 -10.97 7.90 -6.51
C SER A 60 -10.63 6.69 -7.39
N PHE A 61 -9.34 6.38 -7.53
CA PHE A 61 -8.87 5.22 -8.28
C PHE A 61 -9.46 3.92 -7.72
N TYR A 62 -9.38 3.73 -6.41
CA TYR A 62 -9.81 2.48 -5.78
C TYR A 62 -11.31 2.25 -5.90
N SER A 63 -12.09 3.31 -5.97
CA SER A 63 -13.54 3.18 -6.18
C SER A 63 -13.86 2.46 -7.50
N LYS A 64 -12.96 2.55 -8.49
CA LYS A 64 -13.08 1.89 -9.80
C LYS A 64 -12.29 0.58 -9.86
N ALA A 65 -11.17 0.52 -9.16
CA ALA A 65 -10.21 -0.59 -9.25
C ALA A 65 -10.53 -1.76 -8.31
N LYS A 66 -11.36 -1.54 -7.29
CA LYS A 66 -11.71 -2.57 -6.31
C LYS A 66 -12.29 -3.80 -7.02
N GLY A 67 -11.70 -4.97 -6.70
CA GLY A 67 -12.07 -6.23 -7.34
C GLY A 67 -11.31 -6.53 -8.62
N LYS A 68 -10.55 -5.57 -9.17
CA LYS A 68 -9.74 -5.75 -10.39
C LYS A 68 -8.26 -5.84 -10.07
N VAL A 69 -7.79 -4.99 -9.15
CA VAL A 69 -6.42 -4.97 -8.65
C VAL A 69 -6.47 -4.69 -7.16
N GLN A 70 -5.57 -5.31 -6.41
CA GLN A 70 -5.49 -5.03 -4.98
C GLN A 70 -4.72 -3.74 -4.74
N LEU A 71 -5.14 -3.00 -3.73
CA LEU A 71 -4.42 -1.84 -3.24
C LEU A 71 -4.17 -2.05 -1.76
N VAL A 72 -2.91 -1.94 -1.35
CA VAL A 72 -2.52 -2.00 0.06
C VAL A 72 -1.59 -0.84 0.38
N GLY A 73 -1.68 -0.35 1.60
CA GLY A 73 -0.78 0.67 2.08
C GLY A 73 0.20 0.10 3.10
N VAL A 74 1.30 0.81 3.32
CA VAL A 74 2.24 0.53 4.40
C VAL A 74 2.54 1.88 5.07
N ALA A 75 2.07 2.05 6.29
CA ALA A 75 2.34 3.26 7.07
C ALA A 75 3.70 3.13 7.76
N VAL A 76 4.58 4.11 7.57
CA VAL A 76 5.96 4.06 8.06
C VAL A 76 6.29 5.29 8.89
N GLU A 77 7.27 5.13 9.79
CA GLU A 77 7.86 6.21 10.61
C GLU A 77 6.81 6.99 11.40
N GLU A 78 5.80 6.29 11.88
CA GLU A 78 4.74 6.87 12.70
C GLU A 78 5.17 6.97 14.16
N SER A 79 4.75 8.02 14.85
CA SER A 79 5.05 8.20 16.28
C SER A 79 4.14 7.37 17.18
N SER A 80 2.97 6.94 16.68
CA SER A 80 2.05 6.06 17.39
C SER A 80 1.14 5.34 16.39
N PRO A 81 0.55 4.19 16.75
CA PRO A 81 -0.40 3.51 15.87
C PRO A 81 -1.70 4.29 15.66
N ASP A 82 -2.04 5.19 16.56
CA ASP A 82 -3.27 5.98 16.45
C ASP A 82 -3.22 6.96 15.27
N ASN A 83 -2.04 7.49 14.95
CA ASN A 83 -1.90 8.49 13.89
C ASN A 83 -2.26 7.95 12.51
N PRO A 84 -1.72 6.80 12.05
CA PRO A 84 -2.14 6.26 10.76
C PRO A 84 -3.59 5.81 10.76
N ARG A 85 -4.12 5.28 11.86
CA ARG A 85 -5.53 4.88 11.97
C ARG A 85 -6.46 6.09 11.77
N LYS A 86 -6.14 7.19 12.43
CA LYS A 86 -6.90 8.43 12.30
C LYS A 86 -6.86 8.97 10.87
N PHE A 87 -5.68 8.97 10.26
CA PHE A 87 -5.51 9.41 8.88
C PHE A 87 -6.36 8.56 7.92
N ILE A 88 -6.33 7.24 8.07
CA ILE A 88 -7.11 6.30 7.25
C ILE A 88 -8.61 6.63 7.36
N GLU A 89 -9.10 6.79 8.58
CA GLU A 89 -10.52 7.07 8.83
C GLU A 89 -10.94 8.44 8.28
N GLU A 90 -10.12 9.45 8.49
CA GLU A 90 -10.44 10.83 8.06
C GLU A 90 -10.33 11.02 6.55
N ASN A 91 -9.52 10.22 5.86
CA ASN A 91 -9.25 10.41 4.44
C ASN A 91 -9.86 9.33 3.55
N GLY A 92 -10.70 8.46 4.10
CA GLY A 92 -11.45 7.48 3.30
C GLY A 92 -10.60 6.41 2.62
N MET A 93 -9.52 5.99 3.26
CA MET A 93 -8.68 4.91 2.73
C MET A 93 -9.37 3.58 3.01
N THR A 94 -10.11 3.07 2.03
CA THR A 94 -10.96 1.88 2.19
C THR A 94 -10.25 0.59 1.75
N TRP A 95 -8.94 0.54 1.85
CA TRP A 95 -8.11 -0.62 1.53
C TRP A 95 -7.25 -1.00 2.74
N PRO A 96 -6.74 -2.25 2.77
CA PRO A 96 -5.88 -2.68 3.89
C PRO A 96 -4.58 -1.88 3.97
N ASN A 97 -4.14 -1.62 5.19
CA ASN A 97 -2.87 -0.98 5.45
C ASN A 97 -2.08 -1.77 6.48
N PHE A 98 -0.81 -2.02 6.17
CA PHE A 98 0.15 -2.53 7.14
C PHE A 98 0.76 -1.36 7.91
N TYR A 99 1.33 -1.67 9.06
CA TYR A 99 1.98 -0.68 9.92
C TYR A 99 3.39 -1.16 10.28
N ASP A 100 4.39 -0.41 9.83
CA ASP A 100 5.79 -0.72 10.11
C ASP A 100 6.25 -0.03 11.40
N ARG A 101 5.93 -0.66 12.52
CA ARG A 101 6.22 -0.12 13.86
C ARG A 101 7.72 0.06 14.11
N GLU A 102 8.55 -0.84 13.56
CA GLU A 102 9.97 -0.92 13.90
C GLU A 102 10.89 -0.44 12.78
N ASN A 103 10.35 0.19 11.76
CA ASN A 103 11.10 0.68 10.59
C ASN A 103 11.86 -0.42 9.84
N LYS A 104 11.28 -1.62 9.82
CA LYS A 104 11.87 -2.79 9.15
C LYS A 104 11.85 -2.67 7.63
N THR A 105 10.90 -1.92 7.07
CA THR A 105 10.72 -1.83 5.62
C THR A 105 11.68 -0.86 4.94
N ARG A 106 12.48 -0.10 5.70
CA ARG A 106 13.43 0.85 5.13
C ARG A 106 14.38 0.21 4.12
N GLY A 107 14.91 -0.96 4.45
CA GLY A 107 15.81 -1.68 3.55
C GLY A 107 15.11 -2.33 2.37
N TYR A 108 13.79 -2.46 2.42
CA TYR A 108 13.00 -3.09 1.36
C TYR A 108 12.41 -2.07 0.40
N PHE A 109 11.65 -1.10 0.91
CA PHE A 109 11.02 -0.08 0.08
C PHE A 109 11.91 1.14 -0.17
N GLY A 110 13.03 1.22 0.52
CA GLY A 110 13.90 2.39 0.49
C GLY A 110 13.52 3.43 1.52
N MET A 111 14.23 4.54 1.49
CA MET A 111 14.01 5.67 2.38
C MET A 111 13.20 6.74 1.66
N GLY A 112 12.29 7.34 2.38
CA GLY A 112 11.45 8.39 1.84
C GLY A 112 10.11 7.89 1.36
N VAL A 113 9.13 8.78 1.44
CA VAL A 113 7.74 8.54 1.06
C VAL A 113 7.22 9.76 0.29
N PRO A 114 6.18 9.61 -0.53
CA PRO A 114 5.53 8.34 -0.86
C PRO A 114 6.28 7.58 -1.95
N VAL A 115 6.10 6.26 -1.95
CA VAL A 115 6.49 5.41 -3.08
C VAL A 115 5.33 4.47 -3.38
N THR A 116 5.21 4.09 -4.65
CA THR A 116 4.12 3.21 -5.10
C THR A 116 4.71 2.11 -5.98
N TRP A 117 4.54 0.87 -5.54
CA TRP A 117 5.06 -0.31 -6.24
C TRP A 117 3.92 -1.06 -6.91
N PHE A 118 4.21 -1.58 -8.10
CA PHE A 118 3.26 -2.38 -8.89
C PHE A 118 3.83 -3.79 -8.99
N ILE A 119 3.17 -4.77 -8.36
CA ILE A 119 3.63 -6.16 -8.36
C ILE A 119 2.64 -7.07 -9.07
N ASP A 120 3.17 -8.07 -9.79
CA ASP A 120 2.35 -9.01 -10.53
C ASP A 120 1.92 -10.21 -9.67
N ALA A 121 1.21 -11.16 -10.29
CA ALA A 121 0.69 -12.35 -9.59
C ALA A 121 1.80 -13.29 -9.09
N LYS A 122 3.00 -13.17 -9.61
CA LYS A 122 4.16 -13.96 -9.16
C LYS A 122 4.98 -13.23 -8.10
N GLY A 123 4.60 -12.00 -7.75
CA GLY A 123 5.31 -11.18 -6.78
C GLY A 123 6.44 -10.37 -7.38
N ALA A 124 6.59 -10.36 -8.70
CA ALA A 124 7.63 -9.56 -9.36
C ALA A 124 7.25 -8.08 -9.33
N VAL A 125 8.22 -7.23 -8.97
CA VAL A 125 8.05 -5.77 -8.98
C VAL A 125 8.19 -5.30 -10.41
N LYS A 126 7.09 -4.84 -10.99
CA LYS A 126 7.04 -4.42 -12.39
C LYS A 126 7.38 -2.94 -12.56
N PHE A 127 7.06 -2.13 -11.57
CA PHE A 127 7.36 -0.70 -11.59
C PHE A 127 7.37 -0.12 -10.18
N LYS A 128 8.21 0.89 -9.97
CA LYS A 128 8.30 1.66 -8.73
C LYS A 128 8.16 3.14 -9.06
N LYS A 129 7.07 3.74 -8.63
CA LYS A 129 6.88 5.19 -8.72
C LYS A 129 7.44 5.84 -7.46
N ILE A 130 8.47 6.66 -7.61
CA ILE A 130 9.06 7.43 -6.51
C ILE A 130 8.44 8.82 -6.54
N GLY A 131 7.97 9.29 -5.37
CA GLY A 131 7.27 10.56 -5.26
C GLY A 131 5.77 10.41 -5.40
N GLU A 132 5.07 11.55 -5.25
CA GLU A 132 3.61 11.52 -5.25
C GLU A 132 3.02 11.18 -6.61
N VAL A 133 1.91 10.44 -6.58
CA VAL A 133 1.05 10.23 -7.73
C VAL A 133 0.26 11.51 -7.98
N LYS A 134 0.31 12.01 -9.21
CA LYS A 134 -0.26 13.32 -9.54
C LYS A 134 -1.75 13.26 -9.85
N SER A 135 -2.25 12.12 -10.32
CA SER A 135 -3.65 12.00 -10.72
C SER A 135 -4.13 10.56 -10.69
N GLU A 136 -5.44 10.40 -10.58
CA GLU A 136 -6.09 9.09 -10.77
C GLU A 136 -5.73 8.49 -12.12
N GLN A 137 -5.67 9.32 -13.17
CA GLN A 137 -5.35 8.84 -14.52
C GLN A 137 -3.94 8.24 -14.57
N GLU A 138 -2.99 8.79 -13.85
CA GLU A 138 -1.65 8.21 -13.76
C GLU A 138 -1.71 6.79 -13.19
N LEU A 139 -2.49 6.57 -12.14
CA LEU A 139 -2.67 5.24 -11.56
C LEU A 139 -3.33 4.27 -12.55
N ILE A 140 -4.34 4.72 -13.27
CA ILE A 140 -5.03 3.92 -14.30
C ILE A 140 -4.04 3.49 -15.38
N ASP A 141 -3.25 4.44 -15.89
CA ASP A 141 -2.29 4.19 -16.96
C ASP A 141 -1.17 3.25 -16.53
N LEU A 142 -0.62 3.45 -15.35
CA LEU A 142 0.46 2.60 -14.81
C LEU A 142 -0.05 1.18 -14.54
N THR A 143 -1.27 1.04 -14.04
CA THR A 143 -1.90 -0.25 -13.78
C THR A 143 -2.09 -1.04 -15.09
N ALA A 144 -2.56 -0.38 -16.15
CA ALA A 144 -2.70 -1.01 -17.45
C ALA A 144 -1.35 -1.41 -18.03
N LYS A 145 -0.37 -0.50 -17.97
CA LYS A 145 0.95 -0.71 -18.57
C LYS A 145 1.75 -1.82 -17.89
N TYR A 146 1.77 -1.83 -16.57
CA TYR A 146 2.66 -2.72 -15.81
C TYR A 146 1.99 -3.97 -15.27
N LEU A 147 0.70 -3.94 -15.02
CA LEU A 147 -0.04 -5.09 -14.50
C LEU A 147 -1.02 -5.69 -15.52
N GLY A 148 -1.21 -5.04 -16.66
CA GLY A 148 -2.13 -5.52 -17.67
C GLY A 148 -3.59 -5.50 -17.23
N VAL A 149 -3.93 -4.67 -16.26
CA VAL A 149 -5.29 -4.58 -15.72
C VAL A 149 -5.91 -3.26 -16.15
N LYS A 150 -7.06 -3.37 -16.80
CA LYS A 150 -7.83 -2.21 -17.23
C LYS A 150 -8.84 -1.84 -16.13
N VAL A 151 -8.70 -0.63 -15.67
CA VAL A 151 -9.57 -0.10 -14.61
C VAL A 151 -10.65 0.80 -15.16
#